data_ef30cbf9aaf0674dd34e25e88db3e6ae
#
_entry.id   ef30cbf9aaf0674dd34e25e88db3e6ae
#
_cell.length_a   1.000
_cell.length_b   1.000
_cell.length_c   1.000
_cell.angle_alpha   90.00
_cell.angle_beta   90.00
_cell.angle_gamma   90.00
#
_symmetry.space_group_name_H-M   'P 1'
#
loop_
_entity.id
_entity.type
_entity.pdbx_description
1 polymer ?
#
loop_
_entity_poly.entity_id
_entity_poly.type
_entity_poly.pdbx_seq_one_letter_code
_entity_poly.pdbx_strand_id
1 'polypeptide(L)'
;MSIFITKIKLYNFRRFREFVIEPNTKNNILIGDNESGKSTILEAIDLVSGGNNRRVEAIGLDNLLNIEAVTEFINSDRCYADLPKLRVELYLSGASDPSVNGENNSDKIECDGIKLVCEPNEDYKTEITSAMDAQSDYFPYEYYSIRFSTFADQVYTGYKRKLRCAMVNSDNMDSEYATNDFIKRTYYQYTGDDAKERAIFRSKYRQMRKVFCADSLKPLNDRIPQEKHYTFGLKNSPASALENNLMIYEDEISIDNKGTGRQIFIKTDFA
;
A
#
# COMPACT_ATOMS: atom_id res chain seq x y z
N MET A 1 9.28 8.59 29.98
CA MET A 1 7.86 8.95 29.81
C MET A 1 7.25 8.05 28.74
N SER A 2 5.98 7.71 28.84
CA SER A 2 5.33 6.89 27.80
C SER A 2 4.93 7.79 26.64
N ILE A 3 5.23 7.39 25.41
CA ILE A 3 4.76 8.07 24.20
C ILE A 3 3.34 7.60 23.90
N PHE A 4 2.45 8.51 23.59
CA PHE A 4 1.06 8.20 23.20
C PHE A 4 0.59 9.08 22.05
N ILE A 5 -0.38 8.58 21.29
CA ILE A 5 -0.99 9.29 20.16
C ILE A 5 -2.06 10.24 20.71
N THR A 6 -1.99 11.51 20.35
CA THR A 6 -2.95 12.55 20.74
C THR A 6 -3.96 12.88 19.64
N LYS A 7 -3.56 12.72 18.38
CA LYS A 7 -4.43 12.96 17.23
C LYS A 7 -3.99 12.08 16.05
N ILE A 8 -4.96 11.61 15.29
CA ILE A 8 -4.76 10.85 14.05
C ILE A 8 -5.49 11.60 12.96
N LYS A 9 -4.80 11.85 11.84
CA LYS A 9 -5.40 12.40 10.63
C LYS A 9 -5.16 11.49 9.45
N LEU A 10 -6.22 11.22 8.70
CA LEU A 10 -6.21 10.41 7.51
C LEU A 10 -6.71 11.27 6.34
N TYR A 11 -5.94 11.29 5.26
CA TYR A 11 -6.30 11.94 3.99
C TYR A 11 -6.20 10.93 2.88
N ASN A 12 -7.28 10.78 2.12
CA ASN A 12 -7.38 9.84 1.01
C ASN A 12 -6.90 8.42 1.37
N PHE A 13 -7.16 7.99 2.58
CA PHE A 13 -6.74 6.68 3.06
C PHE A 13 -7.93 5.71 3.08
N ARG A 14 -7.92 4.70 2.19
CA ARG A 14 -9.00 3.73 2.02
C ARG A 14 -10.35 4.44 1.85
N ARG A 15 -11.32 4.19 2.76
CA ARG A 15 -12.63 4.82 2.73
C ARG A 15 -12.64 6.29 3.19
N PHE A 16 -11.59 6.76 3.83
CA PHE A 16 -11.56 8.10 4.39
C PHE A 16 -10.98 9.10 3.40
N ARG A 17 -11.79 10.07 2.97
CA ARG A 17 -11.32 11.26 2.23
C ARG A 17 -10.57 12.18 3.18
N GLU A 18 -11.21 12.47 4.29
CA GLU A 18 -10.65 13.21 5.41
C GLU A 18 -11.26 12.65 6.70
N PHE A 19 -10.41 12.37 7.66
CA PHE A 19 -10.84 11.86 8.96
C PHE A 19 -9.87 12.30 10.04
N VAL A 20 -10.42 12.76 11.15
CA VAL A 20 -9.66 13.18 12.33
C VAL A 20 -10.25 12.53 13.56
N ILE A 21 -9.40 11.98 14.43
CA ILE A 21 -9.77 11.48 15.74
C ILE A 21 -8.71 11.85 16.77
N GLU A 22 -9.16 12.20 17.97
CA GLU A 22 -8.30 12.50 19.12
C GLU A 22 -8.50 11.43 20.20
N PRO A 23 -7.65 10.40 20.21
CA PRO A 23 -7.73 9.35 21.21
C PRO A 23 -7.33 9.87 22.59
N ASN A 24 -7.89 9.29 23.65
CA ASN A 24 -7.42 9.56 24.99
C ASN A 24 -6.13 8.78 25.31
N THR A 25 -5.44 9.17 26.38
CA THR A 25 -4.13 8.62 26.75
C THR A 25 -4.15 7.22 27.35
N LYS A 26 -5.33 6.65 27.58
CA LYS A 26 -5.48 5.32 28.23
C LYS A 26 -6.08 4.32 27.22
N ASN A 27 -7.30 3.88 27.51
CA ASN A 27 -7.99 2.91 26.67
C ASN A 27 -8.94 3.61 25.71
N ASN A 28 -8.87 3.24 24.43
CA ASN A 28 -9.80 3.71 23.40
C ASN A 28 -10.54 2.50 22.83
N ILE A 29 -11.85 2.59 22.74
CA ILE A 29 -12.71 1.55 22.17
C ILE A 29 -13.38 2.14 20.93
N LEU A 30 -13.09 1.59 19.77
CA LEU A 30 -13.74 1.96 18.52
C LEU A 30 -15.01 1.14 18.34
N ILE A 31 -16.17 1.79 18.41
CA ILE A 31 -17.49 1.18 18.24
C ILE A 31 -18.11 1.71 16.94
N GLY A 32 -18.83 0.87 16.25
CA GLY A 32 -19.53 1.23 15.01
C GLY A 32 -19.93 -0.02 14.23
N ASP A 33 -20.77 0.17 13.23
CA ASP A 33 -21.22 -0.90 12.33
C ASP A 33 -20.07 -1.57 11.58
N ASN A 34 -20.37 -2.70 10.94
CA ASN A 34 -19.44 -3.32 10.02
C ASN A 34 -19.12 -2.32 8.91
N GLU A 35 -17.85 -2.34 8.47
CA GLU A 35 -17.35 -1.40 7.46
C GLU A 35 -17.27 0.09 7.87
N SER A 36 -17.53 0.44 9.13
CA SER A 36 -17.41 1.84 9.58
C SER A 36 -15.97 2.40 9.59
N GLY A 37 -14.97 1.57 9.29
CA GLY A 37 -13.56 1.99 9.20
C GLY A 37 -12.72 1.76 10.45
N LYS A 38 -13.22 1.04 11.45
CA LYS A 38 -12.46 0.72 12.69
C LYS A 38 -11.11 0.07 12.40
N SER A 39 -11.12 -0.98 11.59
CA SER A 39 -9.89 -1.69 11.19
C SER A 39 -8.97 -0.81 10.34
N THR A 40 -9.54 0.10 9.54
CA THR A 40 -8.78 1.06 8.73
C THR A 40 -7.98 2.02 9.60
N ILE A 41 -8.55 2.51 10.71
CA ILE A 41 -7.84 3.39 11.66
C ILE A 41 -6.67 2.63 12.32
N LEU A 42 -6.92 1.39 12.78
CA LEU A 42 -5.86 0.57 13.38
C LEU A 42 -4.75 0.24 12.39
N GLU A 43 -5.09 -0.05 11.14
CA GLU A 43 -4.12 -0.29 10.08
C GLU A 43 -3.28 0.96 9.77
N ALA A 44 -3.89 2.14 9.75
CA ALA A 44 -3.19 3.40 9.56
C ALA A 44 -2.13 3.63 10.65
N ILE A 45 -2.48 3.39 11.91
CA ILE A 45 -1.55 3.48 13.05
C ILE A 45 -0.40 2.48 12.87
N ASP A 46 -0.71 1.25 12.53
CA ASP A 46 0.28 0.17 12.40
C ASP A 46 1.24 0.41 11.21
N LEU A 47 0.74 0.90 10.08
CA LEU A 47 1.58 1.25 8.93
C LEU A 47 2.56 2.38 9.26
N VAL A 48 2.06 3.48 9.82
CA VAL A 48 2.90 4.63 10.17
C VAL A 48 3.90 4.27 11.25
N SER A 49 3.47 3.60 12.33
CA SER A 49 4.38 3.15 13.40
C SER A 49 5.42 2.17 12.89
N GLY A 50 5.08 1.36 11.91
CA GLY A 50 5.93 0.35 11.31
C GLY A 50 7.07 0.92 10.46
N GLY A 51 6.86 2.04 9.74
CA GLY A 51 7.85 2.68 8.89
C GLY A 51 8.44 1.77 7.80
N ASN A 52 7.62 0.90 7.22
CA ASN A 52 8.08 -0.14 6.30
C ASN A 52 7.45 0.03 4.90
N ASN A 53 8.25 0.55 3.96
CA ASN A 53 7.82 0.76 2.57
C ASN A 53 7.36 -0.55 1.92
N ARG A 54 8.07 -1.67 2.15
CA ARG A 54 7.71 -2.97 1.57
C ARG A 54 6.32 -3.43 1.98
N ARG A 55 5.88 -3.05 3.18
CA ARG A 55 4.54 -3.38 3.66
C ARG A 55 3.48 -2.58 2.91
N VAL A 56 3.70 -1.29 2.68
CA VAL A 56 2.81 -0.44 1.87
C VAL A 56 2.77 -0.94 0.43
N GLU A 57 3.93 -1.27 -0.15
CA GLU A 57 4.03 -1.87 -1.48
C GLU A 57 3.30 -3.21 -1.58
N ALA A 58 3.41 -4.06 -0.56
CA ALA A 58 2.75 -5.37 -0.52
C ALA A 58 1.23 -5.27 -0.42
N ILE A 59 0.71 -4.26 0.29
CA ILE A 59 -0.73 -3.97 0.34
C ILE A 59 -1.21 -3.41 -1.01
N GLY A 60 -0.38 -2.58 -1.64
CA GLY A 60 -0.70 -1.87 -2.88
C GLY A 60 -1.38 -0.53 -2.64
N LEU A 61 -0.96 0.51 -3.37
CA LEU A 61 -1.58 1.83 -3.28
C LEU A 61 -3.00 1.87 -3.79
N ASP A 62 -3.34 1.00 -4.72
CA ASP A 62 -4.70 0.80 -5.23
C ASP A 62 -5.68 0.29 -4.14
N ASN A 63 -5.15 -0.32 -3.08
CA ASN A 63 -5.93 -0.72 -1.89
C ASN A 63 -5.89 0.32 -0.76
N LEU A 64 -4.93 1.21 -0.77
CA LEU A 64 -4.75 2.20 0.30
C LEU A 64 -5.31 3.58 -0.05
N LEU A 65 -5.19 3.99 -1.32
CA LEU A 65 -5.69 5.29 -1.77
C LEU A 65 -7.23 5.26 -1.87
N ASN A 66 -7.87 6.36 -1.49
CA ASN A 66 -9.32 6.48 -1.50
C ASN A 66 -9.87 6.38 -2.93
N ILE A 67 -10.79 5.44 -3.15
CA ILE A 67 -11.34 5.14 -4.48
C ILE A 67 -12.16 6.30 -5.05
N GLU A 68 -12.85 7.07 -4.21
CA GLU A 68 -13.62 8.22 -4.65
C GLU A 68 -12.69 9.33 -5.17
N ALA A 69 -11.55 9.57 -4.46
CA ALA A 69 -10.54 10.52 -4.91
C ALA A 69 -9.93 10.13 -6.26
N VAL A 70 -9.67 8.85 -6.45
CA VAL A 70 -9.16 8.31 -7.72
C VAL A 70 -10.20 8.44 -8.83
N THR A 71 -11.45 8.10 -8.54
CA THR A 71 -12.55 8.18 -9.53
C THR A 71 -12.83 9.62 -9.95
N GLU A 72 -12.85 10.55 -9.00
CA GLU A 72 -12.98 11.98 -9.29
C GLU A 72 -11.85 12.48 -10.18
N PHE A 73 -10.61 12.10 -9.88
CA PHE A 73 -9.45 12.46 -10.69
C PHE A 73 -9.56 11.88 -12.11
N ILE A 74 -9.92 10.61 -12.26
CA ILE A 74 -10.09 9.97 -13.59
C ILE A 74 -11.16 10.69 -14.42
N ASN A 75 -12.21 11.21 -13.79
CA ASN A 75 -13.30 11.92 -14.43
C ASN A 75 -13.05 13.44 -14.61
N SER A 76 -11.92 13.96 -14.13
CA SER A 76 -11.50 15.36 -14.27
C SER A 76 -10.61 15.57 -15.49
N ASP A 77 -10.08 16.79 -15.64
CA ASP A 77 -9.10 17.15 -16.69
C ASP A 77 -7.74 16.42 -16.54
N ARG A 78 -7.57 15.60 -15.52
CA ARG A 78 -6.39 14.77 -15.23
C ARG A 78 -5.07 15.54 -15.20
N CYS A 79 -5.09 16.75 -14.64
CA CYS A 79 -3.87 17.50 -14.47
C CYS A 79 -2.92 16.81 -13.47
N TYR A 80 -1.63 16.78 -13.77
CA TYR A 80 -0.62 16.19 -12.87
C TYR A 80 -0.66 16.78 -11.46
N ALA A 81 -0.95 18.08 -11.33
CA ALA A 81 -1.02 18.78 -10.04
C ALA A 81 -2.18 18.30 -9.16
N ASP A 82 -3.24 17.75 -9.76
CA ASP A 82 -4.47 17.32 -9.07
C ASP A 82 -4.46 15.84 -8.69
N LEU A 83 -3.35 15.14 -8.97
CA LEU A 83 -3.21 13.74 -8.58
C LEU A 83 -3.43 13.56 -7.08
N PRO A 84 -4.36 12.69 -6.66
CA PRO A 84 -4.67 12.47 -5.26
C PRO A 84 -3.44 12.01 -4.48
N LYS A 85 -3.19 12.65 -3.34
CA LYS A 85 -2.14 12.25 -2.40
C LYS A 85 -2.76 11.56 -1.20
N LEU A 86 -2.10 10.51 -0.73
CA LEU A 86 -2.46 9.85 0.52
C LEU A 86 -1.58 10.39 1.64
N ARG A 87 -2.18 10.70 2.79
CA ARG A 87 -1.44 11.10 3.98
C ARG A 87 -2.06 10.54 5.24
N VAL A 88 -1.22 10.00 6.10
CA VAL A 88 -1.57 9.58 7.45
C VAL A 88 -0.63 10.27 8.41
N GLU A 89 -1.18 10.99 9.39
CA GLU A 89 -0.41 11.72 10.40
C GLU A 89 -0.79 11.22 11.80
N LEU A 90 0.23 10.89 12.60
CA LEU A 90 0.09 10.57 14.02
C LEU A 90 0.79 11.66 14.83
N TYR A 91 -0.01 12.45 15.54
CA TYR A 91 0.46 13.44 16.49
C TYR A 91 0.77 12.73 17.81
N LEU A 92 1.91 13.05 18.38
CA LEU A 92 2.43 12.35 19.55
C LEU A 92 2.56 13.31 20.74
N SER A 93 2.61 12.75 21.94
CA SER A 93 2.98 13.44 23.16
C SER A 93 3.89 12.55 24.01
N GLY A 94 4.77 13.17 24.78
CA GLY A 94 5.70 12.48 25.65
C GLY A 94 6.93 11.91 24.91
N ALA A 95 7.15 12.27 23.65
CA ALA A 95 8.38 11.93 22.95
C ALA A 95 9.55 12.73 23.55
N SER A 96 10.65 12.03 23.84
CA SER A 96 11.91 12.65 24.28
C SER A 96 12.89 12.84 23.13
N ASP A 97 12.54 12.43 21.93
CA ASP A 97 13.38 12.52 20.74
C ASP A 97 13.06 13.81 19.97
N PRO A 98 13.97 14.80 19.97
CA PRO A 98 13.75 16.07 19.25
C PRO A 98 13.51 15.88 17.75
N SER A 99 13.93 14.75 17.21
CA SER A 99 13.79 14.47 15.77
C SER A 99 12.36 14.24 15.32
N VAL A 100 11.39 14.11 16.24
CA VAL A 100 9.97 13.98 15.92
C VAL A 100 9.21 15.30 16.02
N ASN A 101 9.83 16.34 16.61
CA ASN A 101 9.22 17.66 16.80
C ASN A 101 9.43 18.57 15.61
N GLY A 102 8.36 19.11 15.04
CA GLY A 102 8.43 20.02 13.90
C GLY A 102 7.07 20.46 13.40
N GLU A 103 7.08 21.30 12.37
CA GLU A 103 5.89 21.91 11.75
C GLU A 103 5.43 21.20 10.45
N ASN A 104 6.15 20.16 10.02
CA ASN A 104 5.83 19.49 8.76
C ASN A 104 4.63 18.53 8.93
N ASN A 105 3.48 19.09 9.27
CA ASN A 105 2.18 18.44 9.41
C ASN A 105 1.08 19.28 8.73
N SER A 106 -0.12 18.73 8.60
CA SER A 106 -1.22 19.43 7.93
C SER A 106 -1.75 20.64 8.68
N ASP A 107 -1.58 20.70 10.01
CA ASP A 107 -1.97 21.85 10.84
C ASP A 107 -0.93 22.95 10.84
N LYS A 108 0.30 22.70 10.34
CA LYS A 108 1.44 23.62 10.36
C LYS A 108 1.74 24.15 11.77
N ILE A 109 1.66 23.27 12.76
CA ILE A 109 1.96 23.59 14.16
C ILE A 109 3.20 22.82 14.61
N GLU A 110 4.00 23.44 15.47
CA GLU A 110 5.16 22.80 16.07
C GLU A 110 4.71 21.79 17.12
N CYS A 111 4.89 20.52 16.82
CA CYS A 111 4.51 19.42 17.73
C CYS A 111 5.24 18.12 17.34
N ASP A 112 5.20 17.14 18.25
CA ASP A 112 5.75 15.82 17.99
C ASP A 112 4.84 15.04 17.06
N GLY A 113 5.42 14.35 16.08
CA GLY A 113 4.63 13.46 15.24
C GLY A 113 5.41 12.73 14.16
N ILE A 114 4.73 11.79 13.55
CA ILE A 114 5.22 10.97 12.44
C ILE A 114 4.12 10.84 11.38
N LYS A 115 4.53 10.64 10.14
CA LYS A 115 3.60 10.55 9.01
C LYS A 115 4.04 9.56 7.94
N LEU A 116 3.05 9.08 7.21
CA LEU A 116 3.18 8.42 5.92
C LEU A 116 2.59 9.35 4.85
N VAL A 117 3.34 9.56 3.78
CA VAL A 117 2.88 10.27 2.59
C VAL A 117 3.12 9.38 1.39
N CYS A 118 2.08 9.21 0.57
CA CYS A 118 2.22 8.61 -0.76
C CYS A 118 1.75 9.66 -1.78
N GLU A 119 2.65 10.06 -2.64
CA GLU A 119 2.42 11.11 -3.64
C GLU A 119 3.14 10.79 -4.95
N PRO A 120 2.67 11.36 -6.09
CA PRO A 120 3.34 11.18 -7.37
C PRO A 120 4.83 11.49 -7.27
N ASN A 121 5.67 10.62 -7.79
CA ASN A 121 7.09 10.85 -7.82
C ASN A 121 7.43 11.80 -8.99
N GLU A 122 8.02 12.94 -8.67
CA GLU A 122 8.39 13.96 -9.65
C GLU A 122 9.38 13.45 -10.70
N ASP A 123 10.23 12.50 -10.36
CA ASP A 123 11.18 11.87 -11.29
C ASP A 123 10.48 11.10 -12.41
N TYR A 124 9.23 10.70 -12.22
CA TYR A 124 8.41 9.97 -13.20
C TYR A 124 7.30 10.84 -13.82
N LYS A 125 7.40 12.16 -13.74
CA LYS A 125 6.37 13.07 -14.23
C LYS A 125 6.03 12.84 -15.70
N THR A 126 7.03 12.58 -16.54
CA THR A 126 6.85 12.32 -17.97
C THR A 126 6.09 11.02 -18.20
N GLU A 127 6.44 9.96 -17.48
CA GLU A 127 5.80 8.65 -17.57
C GLU A 127 4.36 8.69 -17.06
N ILE A 128 4.13 9.41 -15.97
CA ILE A 128 2.78 9.65 -15.41
C ILE A 128 1.91 10.38 -16.42
N THR A 129 2.42 11.47 -17.00
CA THR A 129 1.67 12.25 -18.01
C THR A 129 1.36 11.39 -19.23
N SER A 130 2.34 10.64 -19.74
CA SER A 130 2.12 9.75 -20.88
C SER A 130 1.11 8.64 -20.58
N ALA A 131 1.10 8.10 -19.36
CA ALA A 131 0.13 7.10 -18.96
C ALA A 131 -1.30 7.68 -18.85
N MET A 132 -1.43 8.93 -18.43
CA MET A 132 -2.72 9.63 -18.35
C MET A 132 -3.26 10.01 -19.75
N ASP A 133 -2.39 10.43 -20.66
CA ASP A 133 -2.75 10.82 -22.03
C ASP A 133 -3.24 9.63 -22.86
N ALA A 134 -2.85 8.41 -22.51
CA ALA A 134 -3.27 7.19 -23.21
C ALA A 134 -4.77 6.87 -23.09
N GLN A 135 -5.60 7.78 -22.59
CA GLN A 135 -7.07 7.72 -22.46
C GLN A 135 -7.62 6.47 -21.76
N SER A 136 -6.81 5.77 -20.97
CA SER A 136 -7.27 4.61 -20.21
C SER A 136 -7.88 5.08 -18.88
N ASP A 137 -8.88 4.36 -18.37
CA ASP A 137 -9.37 4.48 -16.98
C ASP A 137 -8.29 4.06 -15.96
N TYR A 138 -7.05 4.23 -16.36
CA TYR A 138 -5.86 3.81 -15.66
C TYR A 138 -5.37 4.92 -14.74
N PHE A 139 -5.13 4.58 -13.49
CA PHE A 139 -4.51 5.46 -12.52
C PHE A 139 -3.06 5.00 -12.23
N PRO A 140 -2.05 5.89 -12.27
CA PRO A 140 -0.63 5.55 -12.27
C PRO A 140 -0.07 5.28 -10.87
N TYR A 141 -0.65 4.35 -10.09
CA TYR A 141 -0.23 4.03 -8.73
C TYR A 141 1.24 3.62 -8.61
N GLU A 142 1.78 3.00 -9.63
CA GLU A 142 3.15 2.44 -9.66
C GLU A 142 4.24 3.52 -9.64
N TYR A 143 3.86 4.75 -9.99
CA TYR A 143 4.76 5.90 -10.04
C TYR A 143 4.66 6.79 -8.79
N TYR A 144 4.03 6.31 -7.75
CA TYR A 144 3.96 7.03 -6.48
C TYR A 144 5.17 6.70 -5.60
N SER A 145 5.69 7.70 -4.94
CA SER A 145 6.68 7.55 -3.87
C SER A 145 5.98 7.27 -2.55
N ILE A 146 6.62 6.46 -1.71
CA ILE A 146 6.18 6.15 -0.33
C ILE A 146 7.22 6.73 0.60
N ARG A 147 6.83 7.67 1.46
CA ARG A 147 7.73 8.33 2.39
C ARG A 147 7.20 8.28 3.82
N PHE A 148 8.00 7.72 4.70
CA PHE A 148 7.82 7.82 6.15
C PHE A 148 8.74 8.90 6.70
N SER A 149 8.17 9.91 7.34
CA SER A 149 8.95 10.98 7.96
C SER A 149 8.33 11.45 9.26
N THR A 150 9.16 12.09 10.10
CA THR A 150 8.72 12.80 11.28
C THR A 150 8.21 14.19 10.90
N PHE A 151 7.60 14.91 11.84
CA PHE A 151 7.21 16.31 11.63
C PHE A 151 8.42 17.25 11.54
N ALA A 152 9.60 16.82 11.98
CA ALA A 152 10.89 17.47 11.69
C ALA A 152 11.47 17.12 10.31
N ASP A 153 10.67 16.48 9.44
CA ASP A 153 11.05 16.05 8.08
C ASP A 153 12.18 15.01 8.02
N GLN A 154 12.46 14.32 9.10
CA GLN A 154 13.45 13.26 9.12
C GLN A 154 12.82 11.93 8.67
N VAL A 155 13.41 11.33 7.65
CA VAL A 155 12.98 9.99 7.17
C VAL A 155 13.31 8.94 8.24
N TYR A 156 12.36 8.05 8.50
CA TYR A 156 12.57 6.89 9.37
C TYR A 156 12.16 5.59 8.67
N THR A 157 12.68 4.50 9.19
CA THR A 157 12.44 3.15 8.65
C THR A 157 12.05 2.19 9.77
N GLY A 158 11.57 1.00 9.41
CA GLY A 158 11.18 -0.05 10.35
C GLY A 158 12.29 -0.48 11.33
N TYR A 159 13.57 -0.19 11.03
CA TYR A 159 14.71 -0.45 11.94
C TYR A 159 14.88 0.66 12.99
N LYS A 160 14.48 1.89 12.69
CA LYS A 160 14.56 3.05 13.58
C LYS A 160 13.17 3.61 13.87
N ARG A 161 12.31 2.76 14.41
CA ARG A 161 10.92 3.13 14.73
C ARG A 161 10.88 4.25 15.77
N LYS A 162 10.06 5.24 15.52
CA LYS A 162 9.82 6.36 16.45
C LYS A 162 8.70 6.07 17.44
N LEU A 163 7.77 5.21 17.05
CA LEU A 163 6.68 4.70 17.88
C LEU A 163 6.67 3.18 17.80
N ARG A 164 6.58 2.51 18.95
CA ARG A 164 6.41 1.05 19.00
C ARG A 164 4.92 0.72 19.04
N CYS A 165 4.46 -0.01 18.05
CA CYS A 165 3.11 -0.53 17.98
C CYS A 165 3.17 -2.06 17.93
N ALA A 166 2.27 -2.74 18.65
CA ALA A 166 2.04 -4.16 18.55
C ALA A 166 0.57 -4.38 18.17
N MET A 167 0.33 -4.88 16.96
CA MET A 167 -1.00 -5.29 16.53
C MET A 167 -1.20 -6.76 16.85
N VAL A 168 -2.18 -7.05 17.70
CA VAL A 168 -2.58 -8.43 18.00
C VAL A 168 -3.74 -8.78 17.09
N ASN A 169 -3.48 -9.62 16.10
CA ASN A 169 -4.50 -10.14 15.20
C ASN A 169 -4.64 -11.65 15.41
N SER A 170 -5.87 -12.15 15.48
CA SER A 170 -6.16 -13.56 15.75
C SER A 170 -6.08 -14.47 14.52
N ASP A 171 -5.80 -13.94 13.34
CA ASP A 171 -5.83 -14.68 12.08
C ASP A 171 -4.43 -15.01 11.52
N ASN A 172 -4.10 -16.28 11.66
CA ASN A 172 -3.24 -17.19 10.87
C ASN A 172 -1.89 -16.78 10.26
N MET A 173 -0.89 -17.55 10.68
CA MET A 173 0.39 -17.75 9.98
C MET A 173 0.36 -19.09 9.23
N ASP A 174 0.56 -19.09 7.91
CA ASP A 174 0.72 -20.30 7.09
C ASP A 174 2.13 -20.42 6.47
N SER A 175 2.57 -21.66 6.31
CA SER A 175 3.92 -22.07 5.91
C SER A 175 4.30 -21.84 4.44
N GLU A 176 3.39 -21.38 3.57
CA GLU A 176 3.68 -20.92 2.19
C GLU A 176 4.56 -19.65 2.14
N TYR A 177 4.72 -19.01 3.29
CA TYR A 177 5.42 -17.73 3.41
C TYR A 177 6.89 -17.78 2.98
N ALA A 178 7.60 -18.88 3.29
CA ALA A 178 9.04 -18.97 3.04
C ALA A 178 9.39 -19.04 1.53
N THR A 179 8.60 -19.78 0.76
CA THR A 179 8.82 -19.91 -0.69
C THR A 179 8.47 -18.61 -1.42
N ASN A 180 7.34 -17.99 -1.05
CA ASN A 180 6.94 -16.70 -1.61
C ASN A 180 7.96 -15.60 -1.28
N ASP A 181 8.53 -15.57 -0.09
CA ASP A 181 9.56 -14.60 0.30
C ASP A 181 10.85 -14.81 -0.51
N PHE A 182 11.24 -16.07 -0.74
CA PHE A 182 12.38 -16.39 -1.60
C PHE A 182 12.17 -15.90 -3.05
N ILE A 183 11.02 -16.21 -3.67
CA ILE A 183 10.70 -15.77 -5.03
C ILE A 183 10.73 -14.25 -5.15
N LYS A 184 10.17 -13.55 -4.16
CA LYS A 184 10.21 -12.07 -4.12
C LYS A 184 11.64 -11.54 -4.03
N ARG A 185 12.46 -12.08 -3.14
CA ARG A 185 13.87 -11.66 -3.02
C ARG A 185 14.60 -11.86 -4.34
N THR A 186 14.42 -13.01 -4.97
CA THR A 186 14.99 -13.33 -6.29
C THR A 186 14.52 -12.32 -7.35
N TYR A 187 13.21 -12.03 -7.42
CA TYR A 187 12.68 -11.01 -8.32
C TYR A 187 13.31 -9.63 -8.08
N TYR A 188 13.42 -9.20 -6.82
CA TYR A 188 14.08 -7.93 -6.49
C TYR A 188 15.59 -7.94 -6.81
N GLN A 189 16.25 -9.06 -6.64
CA GLN A 189 17.66 -9.21 -6.99
C GLN A 189 17.89 -9.07 -8.50
N TYR A 190 17.06 -9.69 -9.32
CA TYR A 190 17.19 -9.63 -10.77
C TYR A 190 16.71 -8.32 -11.41
N THR A 191 15.78 -7.61 -10.77
CA THR A 191 15.40 -6.26 -11.18
C THR A 191 16.32 -5.18 -10.60
N GLY A 192 17.26 -5.55 -9.73
CA GLY A 192 18.23 -4.64 -9.11
C GLY A 192 17.56 -3.46 -8.40
N ASP A 193 18.23 -2.31 -8.41
CA ASP A 193 17.71 -1.05 -7.85
C ASP A 193 16.78 -0.31 -8.82
N ASP A 194 16.48 -0.89 -9.98
CA ASP A 194 15.62 -0.24 -10.97
C ASP A 194 14.14 -0.29 -10.55
N ALA A 195 13.76 0.71 -9.74
CA ALA A 195 12.37 0.90 -9.33
C ALA A 195 11.44 1.19 -10.53
N LYS A 196 11.97 1.78 -11.61
CA LYS A 196 11.21 2.11 -12.82
C LYS A 196 10.81 0.84 -13.58
N GLU A 197 11.73 -0.10 -13.75
CA GLU A 197 11.43 -1.38 -14.39
C GLU A 197 10.34 -2.15 -13.62
N ARG A 198 10.45 -2.21 -12.28
CA ARG A 198 9.44 -2.85 -11.44
C ARG A 198 8.07 -2.17 -11.57
N ALA A 199 8.03 -0.84 -11.61
CA ALA A 199 6.79 -0.09 -11.81
C ALA A 199 6.13 -0.43 -13.14
N ILE A 200 6.92 -0.55 -14.24
CA ILE A 200 6.43 -0.95 -15.55
C ILE A 200 5.81 -2.36 -15.51
N PHE A 201 6.47 -3.33 -14.87
CA PHE A 201 5.95 -4.70 -14.77
C PHE A 201 4.64 -4.75 -13.98
N ARG A 202 4.56 -4.06 -12.84
CA ARG A 202 3.34 -3.94 -12.04
C ARG A 202 2.20 -3.29 -12.82
N SER A 203 2.51 -2.21 -13.54
CA SER A 203 1.55 -1.49 -14.38
C SER A 203 0.96 -2.40 -15.46
N LYS A 204 1.81 -3.10 -16.24
CA LYS A 204 1.36 -4.04 -17.28
C LYS A 204 0.53 -5.19 -16.70
N TYR A 205 0.94 -5.74 -15.56
CA TYR A 205 0.18 -6.80 -14.89
C TYR A 205 -1.21 -6.34 -14.46
N ARG A 206 -1.32 -5.14 -13.89
CA ARG A 206 -2.61 -4.55 -13.49
C ARG A 206 -3.50 -4.28 -14.70
N GLN A 207 -2.92 -3.76 -15.79
CA GLN A 207 -3.66 -3.55 -17.03
C GLN A 207 -4.22 -4.86 -17.60
N MET A 208 -3.41 -5.91 -17.64
CA MET A 208 -3.85 -7.25 -18.05
C MET A 208 -5.04 -7.73 -17.21
N ARG A 209 -5.00 -7.56 -15.89
CA ARG A 209 -6.10 -7.92 -14.98
C ARG A 209 -7.38 -7.12 -15.25
N LYS A 210 -7.27 -5.81 -15.53
CA LYS A 210 -8.41 -4.97 -15.90
C LYS A 210 -9.06 -5.46 -17.19
N VAL A 211 -8.27 -5.71 -18.23
CA VAL A 211 -8.75 -6.25 -19.51
C VAL A 211 -9.46 -7.60 -19.29
N PHE A 212 -8.86 -8.49 -18.51
CA PHE A 212 -9.50 -9.77 -18.19
C PHE A 212 -10.86 -9.59 -17.51
N CYS A 213 -10.98 -8.67 -16.55
CA CYS A 213 -12.27 -8.39 -15.90
C CYS A 213 -13.30 -7.82 -16.88
N ALA A 214 -12.88 -6.90 -17.77
CA ALA A 214 -13.78 -6.25 -18.70
C ALA A 214 -14.29 -7.19 -19.81
N ASP A 215 -13.40 -8.06 -20.29
CA ASP A 215 -13.71 -8.92 -21.45
C ASP A 215 -14.20 -10.30 -21.02
N SER A 216 -13.41 -11.00 -20.19
CA SER A 216 -13.66 -12.41 -19.87
C SER A 216 -14.75 -12.61 -18.81
N LEU A 217 -14.89 -11.67 -17.84
CA LEU A 217 -15.93 -11.75 -16.82
C LEU A 217 -17.24 -11.06 -17.24
N LYS A 218 -17.26 -10.31 -18.34
CA LYS A 218 -18.46 -9.66 -18.83
C LYS A 218 -19.62 -10.62 -19.03
N PRO A 219 -19.48 -11.75 -19.76
CA PRO A 219 -20.60 -12.69 -19.97
C PRO A 219 -21.15 -13.28 -18.66
N LEU A 220 -20.31 -13.37 -17.62
CA LEU A 220 -20.74 -13.84 -16.29
C LEU A 220 -21.52 -12.73 -15.58
N ASN A 221 -21.02 -11.49 -15.63
CA ASN A 221 -21.66 -10.35 -15.00
C ASN A 221 -23.00 -9.99 -15.65
N ASP A 222 -23.12 -10.15 -16.97
CA ASP A 222 -24.37 -9.93 -17.71
C ASP A 222 -25.51 -10.88 -17.28
N ARG A 223 -25.18 -11.99 -16.60
CA ARG A 223 -26.16 -12.94 -16.05
C ARG A 223 -26.66 -12.56 -14.66
N ILE A 224 -26.02 -11.60 -13.99
CA ILE A 224 -26.45 -11.15 -12.67
C ILE A 224 -27.64 -10.19 -12.87
N PRO A 225 -28.75 -10.34 -12.13
CA PRO A 225 -29.87 -9.41 -12.20
C PRO A 225 -29.41 -7.98 -11.89
N GLN A 226 -29.72 -7.04 -12.77
CA GLN A 226 -29.30 -5.63 -12.67
C GLN A 226 -29.76 -4.95 -11.36
N GLU A 227 -30.82 -5.44 -10.76
CA GLU A 227 -31.36 -4.94 -9.48
C GLU A 227 -30.43 -5.14 -8.30
N LYS A 228 -29.44 -6.05 -8.40
CA LYS A 228 -28.57 -6.42 -7.27
C LYS A 228 -27.30 -5.61 -7.17
N HIS A 229 -26.91 -4.85 -8.19
CA HIS A 229 -25.68 -4.06 -8.22
C HIS A 229 -24.39 -4.83 -7.83
N TYR A 230 -24.35 -6.17 -8.05
CA TYR A 230 -23.17 -7.01 -7.79
C TYR A 230 -22.45 -7.34 -9.08
N THR A 231 -21.13 -7.49 -9.00
CA THR A 231 -20.30 -7.91 -10.12
C THR A 231 -19.22 -8.88 -9.64
N PHE A 232 -18.87 -9.83 -10.49
CA PHE A 232 -17.66 -10.62 -10.32
C PHE A 232 -16.47 -9.81 -10.82
N GLY A 233 -15.39 -9.80 -10.04
CA GLY A 233 -14.12 -9.20 -10.39
C GLY A 233 -12.96 -10.04 -9.86
N LEU A 234 -11.74 -9.71 -10.24
CA LEU A 234 -10.56 -10.32 -9.66
C LEU A 234 -10.32 -9.74 -8.25
N LYS A 235 -10.01 -10.63 -7.31
CA LYS A 235 -9.74 -10.26 -5.92
C LYS A 235 -8.57 -9.27 -5.89
N ASN A 236 -8.79 -8.09 -5.30
CA ASN A 236 -7.76 -7.11 -5.07
C ASN A 236 -7.26 -7.24 -3.63
N SER A 237 -6.16 -7.95 -3.45
CA SER A 237 -5.55 -8.23 -2.15
C SER A 237 -4.03 -8.22 -2.28
N PRO A 238 -3.27 -8.11 -1.19
CA PRO A 238 -1.81 -8.25 -1.23
C PRO A 238 -1.36 -9.54 -1.94
N ALA A 239 -2.12 -10.63 -1.78
CA ALA A 239 -1.86 -11.88 -2.47
C ALA A 239 -2.01 -11.78 -4.00
N SER A 240 -2.69 -10.77 -4.52
CA SER A 240 -2.86 -10.55 -5.95
C SER A 240 -1.88 -9.56 -6.58
N ALA A 241 -0.93 -9.03 -5.83
CA ALA A 241 0.17 -8.24 -6.36
C ALA A 241 1.05 -9.10 -7.30
N LEU A 242 1.71 -8.47 -8.29
CA LEU A 242 2.56 -9.18 -9.24
C LEU A 242 3.55 -10.10 -8.54
N GLU A 243 4.25 -9.60 -7.54
CA GLU A 243 5.31 -10.29 -6.80
C GLU A 243 4.82 -11.54 -6.05
N ASN A 244 3.54 -11.59 -5.73
CA ASN A 244 2.92 -12.75 -5.08
C ASN A 244 2.38 -13.79 -6.07
N ASN A 245 2.33 -13.42 -7.35
CA ASN A 245 1.87 -14.28 -8.43
C ASN A 245 3.01 -14.70 -9.37
N LEU A 246 4.25 -14.33 -9.02
CA LEU A 246 5.42 -14.85 -9.68
C LEU A 246 5.76 -16.25 -9.15
N MET A 247 6.23 -17.10 -10.04
CA MET A 247 6.70 -18.43 -9.74
C MET A 247 7.98 -18.70 -10.52
N ILE A 248 8.91 -19.44 -9.93
CA ILE A 248 10.11 -19.91 -10.61
C ILE A 248 9.80 -21.28 -11.22
N TYR A 249 10.09 -21.42 -12.50
CA TYR A 249 9.93 -22.66 -13.25
C TYR A 249 11.30 -23.18 -13.69
N GLU A 250 11.48 -24.49 -13.62
CA GLU A 250 12.57 -25.21 -14.23
C GLU A 250 11.96 -26.29 -15.14
N ASP A 251 12.28 -26.23 -16.44
CA ASP A 251 11.71 -27.14 -17.44
C ASP A 251 10.18 -27.23 -17.37
N GLU A 252 9.50 -26.07 -17.31
CA GLU A 252 8.05 -25.92 -17.23
C GLU A 252 7.39 -26.45 -15.93
N ILE A 253 8.18 -26.97 -14.98
CA ILE A 253 7.69 -27.44 -13.68
C ILE A 253 7.98 -26.37 -12.64
N SER A 254 6.92 -25.91 -11.92
CA SER A 254 7.08 -24.94 -10.83
C SER A 254 7.95 -25.52 -9.71
N ILE A 255 8.72 -24.64 -9.05
CA ILE A 255 9.60 -25.05 -7.97
C ILE A 255 8.85 -25.79 -6.85
N ASP A 256 7.60 -25.44 -6.57
CA ASP A 256 6.78 -26.06 -5.51
C ASP A 256 6.44 -27.51 -5.82
N ASN A 257 6.41 -27.88 -7.10
CA ASN A 257 6.12 -29.25 -7.56
C ASN A 257 7.40 -30.11 -7.72
N LYS A 258 8.56 -29.55 -7.40
CA LYS A 258 9.85 -30.29 -7.42
C LYS A 258 10.07 -30.95 -6.05
N GLY A 259 10.80 -32.06 -6.05
CA GLY A 259 11.22 -32.69 -4.79
C GLY A 259 12.08 -31.77 -3.94
N THR A 260 12.01 -31.90 -2.61
CA THR A 260 12.64 -30.98 -1.63
C THR A 260 14.14 -30.75 -1.89
N GLY A 261 14.89 -31.79 -2.28
CA GLY A 261 16.32 -31.66 -2.61
C GLY A 261 16.56 -30.75 -3.82
N ARG A 262 15.70 -30.83 -4.85
CA ARG A 262 15.81 -29.97 -6.03
C ARG A 262 15.40 -28.53 -5.72
N GLN A 263 14.39 -28.33 -4.89
CA GLN A 263 14.03 -27.00 -4.40
C GLN A 263 15.18 -26.30 -3.68
N ILE A 264 15.89 -27.04 -2.81
CA ILE A 264 17.06 -26.52 -2.07
C ILE A 264 18.18 -26.15 -3.07
N PHE A 265 18.42 -27.01 -4.06
CA PHE A 265 19.42 -26.74 -5.09
C PHE A 265 19.10 -25.47 -5.87
N ILE A 266 17.86 -25.33 -6.36
CA ILE A 266 17.42 -24.13 -7.09
C ILE A 266 17.54 -22.87 -6.22
N LYS A 267 17.11 -22.96 -4.94
CA LYS A 267 17.23 -21.82 -4.00
C LYS A 267 18.69 -21.41 -3.75
N THR A 268 19.62 -22.36 -3.81
CA THR A 268 21.05 -22.09 -3.64
C THR A 268 21.69 -21.53 -4.91
N ASP A 269 21.23 -21.96 -6.08
CA ASP A 269 21.74 -21.52 -7.38
C ASP A 269 21.34 -20.07 -7.71
N PHE A 270 20.19 -19.62 -7.18
CA PHE A 270 19.71 -18.24 -7.28
C PHE A 270 20.24 -17.30 -6.18
N ALA A 271 20.94 -17.80 -5.15
CA ALA A 271 21.44 -17.01 -4.03
C ALA A 271 22.80 -16.37 -4.36
#